data_f124823caf45410f8f9059b24d8e5097
#
_entry.id   f124823caf45410f8f9059b24d8e5097
#
_cell.length_a   1.000
_cell.length_b   1.000
_cell.length_c   1.000
_cell.angle_alpha   90.00
_cell.angle_beta   90.00
_cell.angle_gamma   90.00
#
_symmetry.space_group_name_H-M   'P 1'
#
loop_
_entity.id
_entity.type
_entity.pdbx_description
1 polymer ?
#
loop_
_entity_poly.entity_id
_entity_poly.type
_entity_poly.pdbx_seq_one_letter_code
_entity_poly.pdbx_strand_id
1 'polypeptide(L)'
;TTLLGAVDAAVGGKTGINFNGLKNEIGAFRPADTVIVSTQFFQTLPQNELLSGYAEMLKHGLIDNPATYRSLLDFDLSMPDWEKLLPLLKESIQVKERIVAEDPFEKGIRKALNLGHTIGHAFESLSHKRETPIPHGFAVAWGLICELLLSHRYLKFPSETISELAAYIYRHYRAFPITCKDYETLYELMTHDKKNEAGYINFTLLQTIGKPVIDCHVDKEEIFVAFDLYRDLFKL
;
A
#
# COMPACT_ATOMS: atom_id res chain seq x y z
N THR A 1 8.53 17.68 -6.07
CA THR A 1 7.29 16.88 -5.98
C THR A 1 7.60 15.44 -6.32
N THR A 2 7.19 14.49 -5.47
CA THR A 2 7.36 13.06 -5.71
C THR A 2 6.13 12.45 -6.35
N LEU A 3 6.27 11.25 -6.95
CA LEU A 3 5.11 10.50 -7.46
C LEU A 3 4.15 10.16 -6.30
N LEU A 4 4.70 9.74 -5.14
CA LEU A 4 3.90 9.48 -3.94
C LEU A 4 3.09 10.71 -3.50
N GLY A 5 3.71 11.88 -3.51
CA GLY A 5 3.02 13.13 -3.22
C GLY A 5 1.86 13.42 -4.17
N ALA A 6 2.04 13.13 -5.48
CA ALA A 6 1.03 13.37 -6.50
C ALA A 6 -0.15 12.38 -6.42
N VAL A 7 0.13 11.09 -6.22
CA VAL A 7 -0.88 10.02 -6.28
C VAL A 7 -1.60 9.80 -4.95
N ASP A 8 -0.95 10.15 -3.84
CA ASP A 8 -1.50 9.90 -2.50
C ASP A 8 -1.74 11.17 -1.70
N ALA A 9 -0.69 11.88 -1.27
CA ALA A 9 -0.80 12.98 -0.32
C ALA A 9 -1.59 14.19 -0.84
N ALA A 10 -1.52 14.49 -2.14
CA ALA A 10 -2.21 15.63 -2.75
C ALA A 10 -3.74 15.48 -2.79
N VAL A 11 -4.26 14.25 -2.66
CA VAL A 11 -5.68 13.93 -2.78
C VAL A 11 -6.24 13.43 -1.45
N GLY A 12 -7.39 13.96 -1.05
CA GLY A 12 -8.12 13.47 0.13
C GLY A 12 -8.05 14.34 1.36
N GLY A 13 -7.32 15.47 1.29
CA GLY A 13 -7.38 16.53 2.29
C GLY A 13 -6.88 16.18 3.69
N LYS A 14 -6.25 15.02 3.88
CA LYS A 14 -5.60 14.67 5.16
C LYS A 14 -4.32 15.47 5.30
N THR A 15 -4.33 16.48 6.18
CA THR A 15 -3.16 17.26 6.54
C THR A 15 -2.74 16.86 7.94
N GLY A 16 -1.65 16.12 8.07
CA GLY A 16 -1.19 15.60 9.35
C GLY A 16 0.30 15.81 9.53
N ILE A 17 0.69 16.03 10.80
CA ILE A 17 2.08 16.06 11.22
C ILE A 17 2.35 14.93 12.22
N ASN A 18 3.56 14.40 12.16
CA ASN A 18 4.01 13.43 13.15
C ASN A 18 4.32 14.15 14.46
N PHE A 19 3.86 13.61 15.58
CA PHE A 19 4.07 14.17 16.91
C PHE A 19 4.30 13.03 17.93
N ASN A 20 5.24 13.20 18.83
CA ASN A 20 5.61 12.21 19.86
C ASN A 20 5.89 10.79 19.32
N GLY A 21 6.52 10.69 18.14
CA GLY A 21 6.83 9.40 17.51
C GLY A 21 5.64 8.70 16.84
N LEU A 22 4.46 9.31 16.83
CA LEU A 22 3.26 8.80 16.17
C LEU A 22 3.04 9.51 14.84
N LYS A 23 2.71 8.75 13.79
CA LYS A 23 2.38 9.30 12.47
C LYS A 23 1.02 9.98 12.48
N ASN A 24 0.94 11.16 11.80
CA ASN A 24 -0.32 11.90 11.58
C ASN A 24 -1.14 12.12 12.86
N GLU A 25 -0.46 12.35 14.00
CA GLU A 25 -1.10 12.49 15.30
C GLU A 25 -1.95 13.76 15.42
N ILE A 26 -1.46 14.84 14.84
CA ILE A 26 -2.15 16.13 14.82
C ILE A 26 -2.41 16.49 13.37
N GLY A 27 -3.67 16.75 13.02
CA GLY A 27 -4.02 17.09 11.65
C GLY A 27 -5.47 17.54 11.50
N ALA A 28 -5.82 17.90 10.27
CA ALA A 28 -7.17 18.29 9.89
C ALA A 28 -7.54 17.71 8.52
N PHE A 29 -8.83 17.60 8.26
CA PHE A 29 -9.33 17.35 6.91
C PHE A 29 -9.53 18.71 6.21
N ARG A 30 -8.59 19.05 5.33
CA ARG A 30 -8.64 20.29 4.55
C ARG A 30 -8.27 20.00 3.10
N PRO A 31 -9.25 19.81 2.20
CA PRO A 31 -8.99 19.63 0.79
C PRO A 31 -8.36 20.88 0.18
N ALA A 32 -7.49 20.70 -0.80
CA ALA A 32 -6.99 21.77 -1.62
C ALA A 32 -8.09 22.28 -2.58
N ASP A 33 -8.12 23.57 -2.86
CA ASP A 33 -9.04 24.15 -3.86
C ASP A 33 -8.70 23.69 -5.29
N THR A 34 -7.41 23.47 -5.57
CA THR A 34 -6.92 22.98 -6.85
C THR A 34 -5.63 22.17 -6.64
N VAL A 35 -5.53 21.02 -7.32
CA VAL A 35 -4.32 20.20 -7.36
C VAL A 35 -3.83 20.14 -8.80
N ILE A 36 -2.60 20.60 -9.05
CA ILE A 36 -1.94 20.53 -10.35
C ILE A 36 -0.83 19.50 -10.29
N VAL A 37 -0.92 18.46 -11.13
CA VAL A 37 0.06 17.38 -11.23
C VAL A 37 0.74 17.47 -12.60
N SER A 38 2.09 17.45 -12.59
CA SER A 38 2.90 17.46 -13.81
C SER A 38 3.99 16.39 -13.74
N THR A 39 4.03 15.52 -14.74
CA THR A 39 5.06 14.48 -14.87
C THR A 39 6.44 15.04 -15.21
N GLN A 40 6.54 16.30 -15.65
CA GLN A 40 7.83 16.96 -15.92
C GLN A 40 8.74 16.98 -14.69
N PHE A 41 8.17 17.10 -13.49
CA PHE A 41 8.94 17.09 -12.23
C PHE A 41 9.45 15.72 -11.82
N PHE A 42 9.02 14.66 -12.49
CA PHE A 42 9.48 13.30 -12.19
C PHE A 42 10.76 12.91 -12.95
N GLN A 43 11.17 13.71 -13.96
CA GLN A 43 12.36 13.43 -14.76
C GLN A 43 13.66 13.41 -13.94
N THR A 44 13.69 14.11 -12.81
CA THR A 44 14.82 14.16 -11.89
C THR A 44 14.55 13.39 -10.60
N LEU A 45 13.45 12.64 -10.53
CA LEU A 45 13.08 11.89 -9.34
C LEU A 45 13.99 10.66 -9.19
N PRO A 46 14.60 10.43 -8.03
CA PRO A 46 15.34 9.21 -7.77
C PRO A 46 14.47 7.96 -7.96
N GLN A 47 15.05 6.86 -8.43
CA GLN A 47 14.33 5.63 -8.76
C GLN A 47 13.52 5.08 -7.56
N ASN A 48 14.07 5.13 -6.36
CA ASN A 48 13.39 4.69 -5.14
C ASN A 48 12.14 5.54 -4.82
N GLU A 49 12.17 6.84 -5.12
CA GLU A 49 11.01 7.72 -4.95
C GLU A 49 9.94 7.48 -6.03
N LEU A 50 10.35 7.17 -7.25
CA LEU A 50 9.43 6.72 -8.30
C LEU A 50 8.74 5.41 -7.90
N LEU A 51 9.52 4.42 -7.47
CA LEU A 51 9.01 3.14 -6.99
C LEU A 51 8.07 3.32 -5.78
N SER A 52 8.42 4.19 -4.84
CA SER A 52 7.58 4.46 -3.67
C SER A 52 6.19 4.97 -4.05
N GLY A 53 6.08 5.90 -4.99
CA GLY A 53 4.77 6.35 -5.49
C GLY A 53 4.06 5.29 -6.33
N TYR A 54 4.81 4.50 -7.10
CA TYR A 54 4.24 3.47 -7.96
C TYR A 54 3.58 2.32 -7.21
N ALA A 55 4.04 1.99 -6.01
CA ALA A 55 3.38 1.02 -5.14
C ALA A 55 1.94 1.43 -4.80
N GLU A 56 1.70 2.73 -4.60
CA GLU A 56 0.34 3.25 -4.39
C GLU A 56 -0.53 3.13 -5.65
N MET A 57 0.06 3.34 -6.82
CA MET A 57 -0.66 3.12 -8.09
C MET A 57 -1.04 1.65 -8.26
N LEU A 58 -0.14 0.70 -7.95
CA LEU A 58 -0.44 -0.75 -7.95
C LEU A 58 -1.59 -1.07 -7.01
N LYS A 59 -1.59 -0.51 -5.80
CA LYS A 59 -2.70 -0.64 -4.85
C LYS A 59 -4.01 -0.11 -5.45
N HIS A 60 -3.99 1.08 -6.06
CA HIS A 60 -5.17 1.64 -6.71
C HIS A 60 -5.69 0.74 -7.85
N GLY A 61 -4.81 0.17 -8.67
CA GLY A 61 -5.20 -0.80 -9.70
C GLY A 61 -5.86 -2.05 -9.11
N LEU A 62 -5.33 -2.59 -8.02
CA LEU A 62 -5.88 -3.76 -7.33
C LEU A 62 -7.29 -3.50 -6.77
N ILE A 63 -7.55 -2.32 -6.22
CA ILE A 63 -8.86 -1.99 -5.64
C ILE A 63 -9.87 -1.48 -6.67
N ASP A 64 -9.44 -1.15 -7.88
CA ASP A 64 -10.29 -0.58 -8.93
C ASP A 64 -10.74 -1.61 -9.96
N ASN A 65 -9.86 -2.04 -10.87
CA ASN A 65 -10.24 -2.98 -11.92
C ASN A 65 -9.04 -3.70 -12.55
N PRO A 66 -9.28 -4.89 -13.19
CA PRO A 66 -8.20 -5.67 -13.80
C PRO A 66 -7.45 -4.97 -14.95
N ALA A 67 -8.12 -4.11 -15.73
CA ALA A 67 -7.49 -3.44 -16.87
C ALA A 67 -6.44 -2.42 -16.40
N THR A 68 -6.80 -1.57 -15.44
CA THR A 68 -5.88 -0.61 -14.82
C THR A 68 -4.70 -1.34 -14.15
N TYR A 69 -4.99 -2.40 -13.38
CA TYR A 69 -3.94 -3.21 -12.75
C TYR A 69 -2.96 -3.80 -13.79
N ARG A 70 -3.47 -4.37 -14.90
CA ARG A 70 -2.65 -4.92 -15.98
C ARG A 70 -1.76 -3.84 -16.61
N SER A 71 -2.33 -2.69 -16.96
CA SER A 71 -1.59 -1.58 -17.53
C SER A 71 -0.43 -1.10 -16.65
N LEU A 72 -0.62 -1.15 -15.32
CA LEU A 72 0.44 -0.85 -14.34
C LEU A 72 1.54 -1.90 -14.32
N LEU A 73 1.21 -3.20 -14.42
CA LEU A 73 2.24 -4.24 -14.48
C LEU A 73 3.06 -4.21 -15.77
N ASP A 74 2.45 -3.76 -16.88
CA ASP A 74 3.08 -3.68 -18.20
C ASP A 74 3.96 -2.43 -18.39
N PHE A 75 3.88 -1.46 -17.47
CA PHE A 75 4.67 -0.23 -17.54
C PHE A 75 6.14 -0.48 -17.15
N ASP A 76 7.08 -0.04 -17.99
CA ASP A 76 8.52 -0.19 -17.73
C ASP A 76 9.03 0.90 -16.76
N LEU A 77 9.27 0.50 -15.52
CA LEU A 77 9.82 1.37 -14.48
C LEU A 77 11.35 1.56 -14.60
N SER A 78 12.05 0.76 -15.41
CA SER A 78 13.49 0.89 -15.59
C SER A 78 13.85 2.01 -16.59
N MET A 79 12.97 2.24 -17.55
CA MET A 79 13.06 3.33 -18.53
C MET A 79 11.70 4.02 -18.68
N PRO A 80 11.28 4.83 -17.69
CA PRO A 80 9.93 5.36 -17.64
C PRO A 80 9.66 6.35 -18.79
N ASP A 81 8.62 6.02 -19.57
CA ASP A 81 8.03 6.92 -20.56
C ASP A 81 7.00 7.83 -19.85
N TRP A 82 7.38 9.08 -19.65
CA TRP A 82 6.57 10.05 -18.90
C TRP A 82 5.22 10.38 -19.58
N GLU A 83 5.14 10.28 -20.90
CA GLU A 83 3.89 10.48 -21.62
C GLU A 83 2.94 9.30 -21.38
N LYS A 84 3.46 8.09 -21.34
CA LYS A 84 2.68 6.89 -21.00
C LYS A 84 2.33 6.79 -19.48
N LEU A 85 3.18 7.36 -18.63
CA LEU A 85 2.88 7.41 -17.19
C LEU A 85 1.69 8.34 -16.89
N LEU A 86 1.52 9.43 -17.63
CA LEU A 86 0.50 10.44 -17.35
C LEU A 86 -0.94 9.88 -17.32
N PRO A 87 -1.40 9.08 -18.30
CA PRO A 87 -2.73 8.48 -18.22
C PRO A 87 -2.88 7.51 -17.04
N LEU A 88 -1.87 6.69 -16.74
CA LEU A 88 -1.89 5.77 -15.59
C LEU A 88 -1.99 6.52 -14.26
N LEU A 89 -1.23 7.61 -14.15
CA LEU A 89 -1.28 8.49 -12.98
C LEU A 89 -2.65 9.14 -12.82
N LYS A 90 -3.23 9.62 -13.94
CA LYS A 90 -4.58 10.21 -13.95
C LYS A 90 -5.62 9.20 -13.47
N GLU A 91 -5.61 7.98 -14.00
CA GLU A 91 -6.51 6.90 -13.56
C GLU A 91 -6.33 6.61 -12.06
N SER A 92 -5.09 6.48 -11.59
CA SER A 92 -4.79 6.24 -10.18
C SER A 92 -5.32 7.37 -9.27
N ILE A 93 -5.15 8.63 -9.65
CA ILE A 93 -5.70 9.78 -8.93
C ILE A 93 -7.24 9.72 -8.92
N GLN A 94 -7.87 9.42 -10.04
CA GLN A 94 -9.34 9.33 -10.15
C GLN A 94 -9.93 8.22 -9.27
N VAL A 95 -9.23 7.08 -9.11
CA VAL A 95 -9.65 6.05 -8.15
C VAL A 95 -9.73 6.62 -6.74
N LYS A 96 -8.69 7.32 -6.31
CA LYS A 96 -8.66 7.93 -4.98
C LYS A 96 -9.69 9.04 -4.82
N GLU A 97 -9.82 9.93 -5.81
CA GLU A 97 -10.81 11.02 -5.81
C GLU A 97 -12.24 10.47 -5.64
N ARG A 98 -12.61 9.45 -6.41
CA ARG A 98 -13.92 8.80 -6.32
C ARG A 98 -14.19 8.24 -4.94
N ILE A 99 -13.25 7.49 -4.39
CA ILE A 99 -13.37 6.89 -3.05
C ILE A 99 -13.46 7.97 -1.97
N VAL A 100 -12.65 9.02 -2.06
CA VAL A 100 -12.66 10.13 -1.09
C VAL A 100 -13.94 10.95 -1.19
N ALA A 101 -14.48 11.16 -2.40
CA ALA A 101 -15.73 11.88 -2.59
C ALA A 101 -16.93 11.12 -1.96
N GLU A 102 -16.93 9.79 -2.04
CA GLU A 102 -17.95 8.93 -1.45
C GLU A 102 -17.83 8.86 0.09
N ASP A 103 -16.59 8.80 0.61
CA ASP A 103 -16.34 8.69 2.05
C ASP A 103 -15.19 9.63 2.49
N PRO A 104 -15.49 10.94 2.68
CA PRO A 104 -14.48 11.94 3.04
C PRO A 104 -13.78 11.67 4.37
N PHE A 105 -14.47 11.01 5.33
CA PHE A 105 -14.01 10.83 6.70
C PHE A 105 -13.54 9.42 7.05
N GLU A 106 -13.40 8.52 6.03
CA GLU A 106 -12.88 7.15 6.21
C GLU A 106 -13.68 6.29 7.21
N LYS A 107 -14.99 6.37 7.12
CA LYS A 107 -15.89 5.55 7.96
C LYS A 107 -16.36 4.27 7.25
N GLY A 108 -16.17 4.16 5.95
CA GLY A 108 -16.63 3.08 5.09
C GLY A 108 -15.64 2.77 3.98
N ILE A 109 -16.08 2.93 2.71
CA ILE A 109 -15.32 2.49 1.53
C ILE A 109 -13.90 3.07 1.41
N ARG A 110 -13.63 4.25 1.98
CA ARG A 110 -12.29 4.83 1.97
C ARG A 110 -11.26 3.97 2.70
N LYS A 111 -11.69 3.08 3.60
CA LYS A 111 -10.84 2.07 4.23
C LYS A 111 -10.22 1.11 3.20
N ALA A 112 -10.81 0.97 2.00
CA ALA A 112 -10.22 0.20 0.90
C ALA A 112 -8.82 0.69 0.51
N LEU A 113 -8.52 1.99 0.66
CA LEU A 113 -7.20 2.57 0.44
C LEU A 113 -6.13 2.05 1.43
N ASN A 114 -6.54 1.36 2.49
CA ASN A 114 -5.63 0.75 3.46
C ASN A 114 -5.13 -0.65 3.05
N LEU A 115 -5.50 -1.18 1.90
CA LEU A 115 -4.93 -2.43 1.38
C LEU A 115 -3.39 -2.31 1.33
N GLY A 116 -2.70 -3.30 1.88
CA GLY A 116 -1.24 -3.31 1.98
C GLY A 116 -0.65 -2.45 3.11
N HIS A 117 -1.47 -1.68 3.83
CA HIS A 117 -0.98 -0.73 4.84
C HIS A 117 -0.89 -1.30 6.24
N THR A 118 -1.74 -2.25 6.61
CA THR A 118 -1.72 -2.81 7.97
C THR A 118 -0.37 -3.51 8.23
N ILE A 119 0.03 -4.41 7.36
CA ILE A 119 1.35 -5.07 7.43
C ILE A 119 2.46 -4.14 6.95
N GLY A 120 2.21 -3.31 5.92
CA GLY A 120 3.18 -2.35 5.41
C GLY A 120 3.69 -1.38 6.47
N HIS A 121 2.81 -0.79 7.28
CA HIS A 121 3.21 0.09 8.39
C HIS A 121 4.01 -0.65 9.46
N ALA A 122 3.71 -1.94 9.71
CA ALA A 122 4.52 -2.74 10.63
C ALA A 122 5.94 -2.96 10.08
N PHE A 123 6.10 -3.25 8.78
CA PHE A 123 7.42 -3.34 8.13
C PHE A 123 8.18 -2.02 8.18
N GLU A 124 7.51 -0.91 7.88
CA GLU A 124 8.09 0.43 7.96
C GLU A 124 8.57 0.74 9.39
N SER A 125 7.74 0.46 10.38
CA SER A 125 8.07 0.66 11.79
C SER A 125 9.21 -0.24 12.27
N LEU A 126 9.25 -1.51 11.82
CA LEU A 126 10.35 -2.43 12.11
C LEU A 126 11.66 -1.94 11.48
N SER A 127 11.61 -1.38 10.27
CA SER A 127 12.79 -0.83 9.60
C SER A 127 13.39 0.35 10.36
N HIS A 128 12.55 1.21 10.94
CA HIS A 128 12.99 2.29 11.83
C HIS A 128 13.62 1.76 13.11
N LYS A 129 13.02 0.74 13.74
CA LYS A 129 13.62 0.08 14.92
C LYS A 129 14.98 -0.56 14.63
N ARG A 130 15.19 -1.00 13.38
CA ARG A 130 16.46 -1.59 12.91
C ARG A 130 17.47 -0.53 12.43
N GLU A 131 17.14 0.75 12.53
CA GLU A 131 17.95 1.86 12.03
C GLU A 131 18.27 1.79 10.53
N THR A 132 17.42 1.10 9.78
CA THR A 132 17.51 0.93 8.32
C THR A 132 16.19 1.36 7.66
N PRO A 133 15.81 2.65 7.74
CA PRO A 133 14.51 3.11 7.30
C PRO A 133 14.30 2.86 5.80
N ILE A 134 13.11 2.41 5.46
CA ILE A 134 12.66 2.13 4.09
C ILE A 134 11.65 3.18 3.62
N PRO A 135 11.57 3.48 2.31
CA PRO A 135 10.52 4.34 1.78
C PRO A 135 9.13 3.72 2.00
N HIS A 136 8.14 4.55 2.29
CA HIS A 136 6.76 4.12 2.58
C HIS A 136 6.19 3.17 1.52
N GLY A 137 6.29 3.50 0.23
CA GLY A 137 5.75 2.66 -0.83
C GLY A 137 6.41 1.28 -0.94
N PHE A 138 7.67 1.13 -0.51
CA PHE A 138 8.30 -0.20 -0.42
C PHE A 138 7.60 -1.05 0.64
N ALA A 139 7.32 -0.47 1.80
CA ALA A 139 6.56 -1.14 2.85
C ALA A 139 5.16 -1.54 2.37
N VAL A 140 4.46 -0.63 1.66
CA VAL A 140 3.15 -0.90 1.04
C VAL A 140 3.25 -2.05 0.03
N ALA A 141 4.25 -2.05 -0.86
CA ALA A 141 4.43 -3.10 -1.85
C ALA A 141 4.56 -4.50 -1.22
N TRP A 142 5.36 -4.63 -0.16
CA TRP A 142 5.49 -5.90 0.57
C TRP A 142 4.24 -6.22 1.40
N GLY A 143 3.61 -5.23 2.00
CA GLY A 143 2.33 -5.37 2.69
C GLY A 143 1.22 -5.88 1.78
N LEU A 144 1.17 -5.41 0.51
CA LEU A 144 0.25 -5.93 -0.49
C LEU A 144 0.39 -7.44 -0.68
N ILE A 145 1.61 -7.98 -0.75
CA ILE A 145 1.80 -9.43 -0.89
C ILE A 145 1.22 -10.18 0.32
N CYS A 146 1.56 -9.75 1.55
CA CYS A 146 1.06 -10.41 2.75
C CYS A 146 -0.48 -10.33 2.86
N GLU A 147 -1.07 -9.17 2.57
CA GLU A 147 -2.52 -8.98 2.66
C GLU A 147 -3.28 -9.68 1.51
N LEU A 148 -2.66 -9.87 0.34
CA LEU A 148 -3.21 -10.72 -0.71
C LEU A 148 -3.10 -12.21 -0.39
N LEU A 149 -2.05 -12.66 0.33
CA LEU A 149 -1.98 -14.01 0.86
C LEU A 149 -3.11 -14.27 1.88
N LEU A 150 -3.39 -13.31 2.77
CA LEU A 150 -4.58 -13.36 3.64
C LEU A 150 -5.88 -13.36 2.84
N SER A 151 -5.97 -12.53 1.79
CA SER A 151 -7.12 -12.49 0.88
C SER A 151 -7.37 -13.85 0.21
N HIS A 152 -6.32 -14.56 -0.19
CA HIS A 152 -6.43 -15.91 -0.72
C HIS A 152 -6.98 -16.90 0.31
N ARG A 153 -6.49 -16.84 1.54
CA ARG A 153 -6.93 -17.73 2.61
C ARG A 153 -8.39 -17.50 3.03
N TYR A 154 -8.79 -16.27 3.19
CA TYR A 154 -10.11 -15.90 3.69
C TYR A 154 -11.18 -15.75 2.59
N LEU A 155 -10.81 -15.18 1.44
CA LEU A 155 -11.74 -14.77 0.38
C LEU A 155 -11.52 -15.50 -0.95
N LYS A 156 -10.54 -16.44 -1.02
CA LYS A 156 -10.19 -17.18 -2.23
C LYS A 156 -9.67 -16.29 -3.37
N PHE A 157 -8.99 -15.20 -3.04
CA PHE A 157 -8.31 -14.37 -4.04
C PHE A 157 -7.39 -15.23 -4.93
N PRO A 158 -7.31 -15.01 -6.25
CA PRO A 158 -6.55 -15.86 -7.18
C PRO A 158 -5.05 -15.90 -6.85
N SER A 159 -4.50 -17.09 -6.65
CA SER A 159 -3.08 -17.31 -6.34
C SER A 159 -2.14 -16.91 -7.47
N GLU A 160 -2.62 -17.04 -8.72
CA GLU A 160 -1.88 -16.65 -9.93
C GLU A 160 -1.57 -15.14 -9.92
N THR A 161 -2.53 -14.32 -9.50
CA THR A 161 -2.37 -12.87 -9.37
C THR A 161 -1.34 -12.52 -8.28
N ILE A 162 -1.33 -13.28 -7.16
CA ILE A 162 -0.33 -13.10 -6.10
C ILE A 162 1.07 -13.42 -6.64
N SER A 163 1.22 -14.54 -7.35
CA SER A 163 2.50 -14.97 -7.91
C SER A 163 3.03 -13.96 -8.93
N GLU A 164 2.16 -13.41 -9.77
CA GLU A 164 2.51 -12.39 -10.76
C GLU A 164 2.97 -11.09 -10.07
N LEU A 165 2.20 -10.60 -9.10
CA LEU A 165 2.56 -9.41 -8.35
C LEU A 165 3.83 -9.61 -7.53
N ALA A 166 4.03 -10.78 -6.92
CA ALA A 166 5.24 -11.09 -6.17
C ALA A 166 6.48 -11.09 -7.06
N ALA A 167 6.39 -11.65 -8.27
CA ALA A 167 7.49 -11.60 -9.24
C ALA A 167 7.81 -10.14 -9.66
N TYR A 168 6.77 -9.33 -9.86
CA TYR A 168 6.92 -7.91 -10.16
C TYR A 168 7.59 -7.16 -8.99
N ILE A 169 7.10 -7.36 -7.76
CA ILE A 169 7.64 -6.73 -6.56
C ILE A 169 9.08 -7.18 -6.31
N TYR A 170 9.39 -8.46 -6.44
CA TYR A 170 10.77 -8.93 -6.29
C TYR A 170 11.73 -8.29 -7.28
N ARG A 171 11.29 -8.09 -8.52
CA ARG A 171 12.10 -7.44 -9.56
C ARG A 171 12.46 -6.01 -9.22
N HIS A 172 11.51 -5.22 -8.73
CA HIS A 172 11.65 -3.77 -8.58
C HIS A 172 11.96 -3.33 -7.13
N TYR A 173 11.39 -4.02 -6.13
CA TYR A 173 11.49 -3.64 -4.73
C TYR A 173 12.36 -4.58 -3.89
N ARG A 174 12.72 -5.76 -4.46
CA ARG A 174 13.31 -6.87 -3.71
C ARG A 174 12.34 -7.36 -2.62
N ALA A 175 12.86 -8.04 -1.59
CA ALA A 175 12.06 -8.45 -0.44
C ALA A 175 12.56 -7.78 0.83
N PHE A 176 11.65 -7.45 1.73
CA PHE A 176 12.02 -7.02 3.07
C PHE A 176 12.37 -8.26 3.92
N PRO A 177 13.59 -8.33 4.46
CA PRO A 177 14.02 -9.53 5.19
C PRO A 177 13.37 -9.59 6.58
N ILE A 178 12.58 -10.63 6.79
CA ILE A 178 12.00 -10.98 8.09
C ILE A 178 12.34 -12.43 8.45
N THR A 179 12.38 -12.71 9.73
CA THR A 179 12.57 -14.05 10.31
C THR A 179 11.44 -14.36 11.29
N CYS A 180 11.29 -15.61 11.71
CA CYS A 180 10.30 -15.99 12.72
C CYS A 180 10.44 -15.18 14.03
N LYS A 181 11.64 -14.67 14.34
CA LYS A 181 11.90 -13.84 15.53
C LYS A 181 11.23 -12.46 15.46
N ASP A 182 10.87 -12.01 14.26
CA ASP A 182 10.27 -10.69 14.02
C ASP A 182 8.73 -10.72 14.17
N TYR A 183 8.10 -11.90 14.11
CA TYR A 183 6.65 -12.05 14.01
C TYR A 183 5.90 -11.41 15.16
N GLU A 184 6.32 -11.66 16.39
CA GLU A 184 5.70 -11.05 17.58
C GLU A 184 5.83 -9.53 17.55
N THR A 185 7.01 -9.02 17.22
CA THR A 185 7.25 -7.58 17.11
C THR A 185 6.38 -6.95 16.02
N LEU A 186 6.26 -7.59 14.84
CA LEU A 186 5.39 -7.13 13.76
C LEU A 186 3.92 -7.13 14.19
N TYR A 187 3.48 -8.16 14.90
CA TYR A 187 2.11 -8.23 15.42
C TYR A 187 1.84 -7.10 16.44
N GLU A 188 2.76 -6.87 17.38
CA GLU A 188 2.66 -5.76 18.33
C GLU A 188 2.58 -4.40 17.62
N LEU A 189 3.41 -4.17 16.58
CA LEU A 189 3.38 -2.94 15.80
C LEU A 189 2.04 -2.72 15.09
N MET A 190 1.40 -3.80 14.61
CA MET A 190 0.07 -3.71 14.03
C MET A 190 -1.01 -3.41 15.07
N THR A 191 -0.92 -3.96 16.29
CA THR A 191 -1.92 -3.69 17.35
C THR A 191 -1.92 -2.25 17.83
N HIS A 192 -0.80 -1.54 17.71
CA HIS A 192 -0.70 -0.11 18.06
C HIS A 192 -1.23 0.84 16.97
N ASP A 193 -1.61 0.34 15.80
CA ASP A 193 -2.22 1.19 14.76
C ASP A 193 -3.61 1.66 15.22
N LYS A 194 -3.87 2.97 15.07
CA LYS A 194 -5.13 3.65 15.49
C LYS A 194 -6.40 3.10 14.81
N LYS A 195 -6.25 2.28 13.78
CA LYS A 195 -7.36 1.66 13.03
C LYS A 195 -7.99 0.48 13.75
N ASN A 196 -7.40 0.04 14.88
CA ASN A 196 -7.87 -1.13 15.61
C ASN A 196 -8.97 -0.74 16.60
N GLU A 197 -10.12 -1.39 16.46
CA GLU A 197 -11.26 -1.27 17.39
C GLU A 197 -11.32 -2.55 18.26
N ALA A 198 -11.55 -2.38 19.55
CA ALA A 198 -11.79 -3.47 20.52
C ALA A 198 -10.69 -4.56 20.58
N GLY A 199 -9.43 -4.23 20.24
CA GLY A 199 -8.30 -5.17 20.36
C GLY A 199 -8.11 -6.10 19.17
N TYR A 200 -8.88 -5.92 18.09
CA TYR A 200 -8.71 -6.67 16.83
C TYR A 200 -7.98 -5.82 15.79
N ILE A 201 -7.13 -6.49 14.98
CA ILE A 201 -6.47 -5.85 13.85
C ILE A 201 -7.43 -5.90 12.66
N ASN A 202 -7.78 -4.72 12.15
CA ASN A 202 -8.66 -4.57 10.99
C ASN A 202 -7.85 -4.57 9.69
N PHE A 203 -8.19 -5.46 8.79
CA PHE A 203 -7.60 -5.55 7.45
C PHE A 203 -8.58 -5.12 6.36
N THR A 204 -8.01 -4.57 5.30
CA THR A 204 -8.67 -4.55 4.00
C THR A 204 -8.14 -5.71 3.18
N LEU A 205 -9.02 -6.59 2.74
CA LEU A 205 -8.70 -7.74 1.90
C LEU A 205 -9.40 -7.62 0.54
N LEU A 206 -9.02 -8.46 -0.43
CA LEU A 206 -9.66 -8.51 -1.74
C LEU A 206 -10.32 -9.88 -1.98
N GLN A 207 -11.57 -9.86 -2.45
CA GLN A 207 -12.20 -11.06 -3.00
C GLN A 207 -11.68 -11.35 -4.42
N THR A 208 -11.56 -10.32 -5.22
CA THR A 208 -10.92 -10.29 -6.54
C THR A 208 -10.45 -8.86 -6.82
N ILE A 209 -9.69 -8.62 -7.89
CA ILE A 209 -9.35 -7.25 -8.29
C ILE A 209 -10.65 -6.45 -8.47
N GLY A 210 -10.70 -5.25 -7.90
CA GLY A 210 -11.86 -4.36 -7.91
C GLY A 210 -12.95 -4.68 -6.89
N LYS A 211 -12.75 -5.68 -6.01
CA LYS A 211 -13.71 -6.03 -4.97
C LYS A 211 -13.06 -6.04 -3.57
N PRO A 212 -12.75 -4.89 -3.00
CA PRO A 212 -12.24 -4.80 -1.65
C PRO A 212 -13.32 -5.16 -0.62
N VAL A 213 -12.90 -5.83 0.43
CA VAL A 213 -13.68 -6.15 1.63
C VAL A 213 -12.97 -5.49 2.80
N ILE A 214 -13.64 -4.53 3.43
CA ILE A 214 -13.11 -3.76 4.55
C ILE A 214 -13.47 -4.41 5.89
N ASP A 215 -12.79 -3.98 6.95
CA ASP A 215 -13.04 -4.41 8.33
C ASP A 215 -12.98 -5.94 8.50
N CYS A 216 -12.03 -6.60 7.80
CA CYS A 216 -11.79 -8.02 7.95
C CYS A 216 -10.96 -8.28 9.20
N HIS A 217 -11.48 -9.13 10.10
CA HIS A 217 -10.75 -9.59 11.27
C HIS A 217 -9.92 -10.81 10.90
N VAL A 218 -8.64 -10.80 11.25
CA VAL A 218 -7.71 -11.89 10.97
C VAL A 218 -7.05 -12.32 12.26
N ASP A 219 -7.04 -13.62 12.54
CA ASP A 219 -6.41 -14.19 13.71
C ASP A 219 -4.88 -14.08 13.64
N LYS A 220 -4.23 -13.98 14.80
CA LYS A 220 -2.78 -13.86 14.93
C LYS A 220 -2.04 -14.97 14.19
N GLU A 221 -2.51 -16.21 14.35
CA GLU A 221 -1.95 -17.40 13.72
C GLU A 221 -1.96 -17.30 12.20
N GLU A 222 -3.03 -16.77 11.64
CA GLU A 222 -3.18 -16.58 10.19
C GLU A 222 -2.26 -15.47 9.65
N ILE A 223 -2.01 -14.43 10.44
CA ILE A 223 -1.02 -13.40 10.11
C ILE A 223 0.38 -14.04 10.07
N PHE A 224 0.72 -14.90 11.02
CA PHE A 224 2.02 -15.60 11.03
C PHE A 224 2.16 -16.56 9.86
N VAL A 225 1.10 -17.27 9.49
CA VAL A 225 1.09 -18.08 8.26
C VAL A 225 1.32 -17.20 7.02
N ALA A 226 0.75 -16.00 6.95
CA ALA A 226 1.01 -15.08 5.83
C ALA A 226 2.49 -14.64 5.79
N PHE A 227 3.14 -14.45 6.94
CA PHE A 227 4.57 -14.17 6.99
C PHE A 227 5.44 -15.36 6.55
N ASP A 228 5.06 -16.60 6.93
CA ASP A 228 5.75 -17.80 6.46
C ASP A 228 5.62 -17.93 4.94
N LEU A 229 4.42 -17.77 4.39
CA LEU A 229 4.18 -17.80 2.95
C LEU A 229 4.93 -16.68 2.20
N TYR A 230 5.00 -15.48 2.78
CA TYR A 230 5.79 -14.38 2.24
C TYR A 230 7.28 -14.73 2.18
N ARG A 231 7.83 -15.31 3.24
CA ARG A 231 9.23 -15.75 3.29
C ARG A 231 9.52 -16.85 2.25
N ASP A 232 8.64 -17.84 2.15
CA ASP A 232 8.76 -18.91 1.18
C ASP A 232 8.73 -18.38 -0.26
N LEU A 233 7.80 -17.45 -0.54
CA LEU A 233 7.62 -16.83 -1.86
C LEU A 233 8.87 -16.07 -2.31
N PHE A 234 9.57 -15.41 -1.38
CA PHE A 234 10.78 -14.63 -1.63
C PHE A 234 12.08 -15.35 -1.26
N LYS A 235 12.02 -16.59 -0.78
CA LYS A 235 13.17 -17.42 -0.38
C LYS A 235 14.05 -16.76 0.68
N LEU A 236 13.43 -16.23 1.72
CA LEU A 236 14.07 -15.57 2.88
C LEU A 236 14.43 -16.55 3.99
#